data_d3e7c09f821ec242d894b5fc89067d58
#
_entry.id   d3e7c09f821ec242d894b5fc89067d58
#
_cell.length_a   1.000
_cell.length_b   1.000
_cell.length_c   1.000
_cell.angle_alpha   90.00
_cell.angle_beta   90.00
_cell.angle_gamma   90.00
#
_symmetry.space_group_name_H-M   'P 1'
#
loop_
_entity.id
_entity.type
_entity.pdbx_description
1 polymer ?
#
loop_
_entity_poly.entity_id
_entity_poly.type
_entity_poly.pdbx_seq_one_letter_code
_entity_poly.pdbx_strand_id
1 'polypeptide(L)'
;MAGLFERSVLGLDVGSYGIKAAELKVSPRDLTAGQFRVHPRIDAEARLDEHLQRFISMHHFPTEQIATALQARQLSTRRLEFPFSDARRLAQAIPFEIEAETPFDLDDIIVDWNILAAERQHGVVAATLARKEHVAAAIAELQAAKVEPQVIEAEGLVLANLAPIFGLTGTHLIADIGHEKTTFCALIDGQPALARSIPVAGRAMTEALVAELGLSFEDAEQRKCEGGILGRLGGASSPGVAAILDRIAREALRTLEAAEARHGSGPVAREAKLTLVGGTARLEKIDEFLAKRTGIDTARLRMPADAKHAALVEGIDPVLFAPALALALRLSGESVTRINFRQGDLSYRQNFEQLFTRELRPTAIYATIFVGILLVSTMASIVLENGRADRYQSAASQIFAEAFPERGTPPANPVTALRNELSAAQDRAEFLGIYSGNRSALVLLAELSNAIPTDLDVRITEVNIDRNLIRLDVDAAGYEAADRLTSVLSETTPFEGAEVAGSIKTDRKTGGVSFNVNIPLAPAGGEV
;
A
#
# COMPACT_ATOMS: atom_id res chain seq x y z
N MET A 1 -4.35 16.52 13.64
CA MET A 1 -4.39 15.50 12.56
C MET A 1 -3.45 14.30 12.80
N ALA A 2 -2.97 14.08 14.03
CA ALA A 2 -2.07 12.97 14.37
C ALA A 2 -2.79 11.61 14.58
N GLY A 3 -4.11 11.57 14.72
CA GLY A 3 -4.83 10.34 15.08
C GLY A 3 -5.41 9.50 13.94
N LEU A 4 -5.26 9.88 12.67
CA LEU A 4 -5.91 9.15 11.56
C LEU A 4 -5.16 7.87 11.11
N PHE A 5 -3.92 7.65 11.58
CA PHE A 5 -3.08 6.50 11.20
C PHE A 5 -2.43 5.82 12.40
N GLU A 6 -2.92 6.07 13.62
CA GLU A 6 -2.44 5.40 14.82
C GLU A 6 -3.16 4.05 14.98
N ARG A 7 -2.39 2.97 15.09
CA ARG A 7 -2.89 1.62 15.38
C ARG A 7 -2.33 1.12 16.69
N SER A 8 -3.14 0.41 17.48
CA SER A 8 -2.69 -0.25 18.69
C SER A 8 -2.33 -1.71 18.39
N VAL A 9 -1.20 -2.16 18.88
CA VAL A 9 -0.73 -3.54 18.80
C VAL A 9 -0.56 -4.10 20.20
N LEU A 10 -0.91 -5.37 20.40
CA LEU A 10 -0.89 -6.04 21.69
C LEU A 10 0.04 -7.24 21.64
N GLY A 11 1.07 -7.23 22.48
CA GLY A 11 1.87 -8.41 22.80
C GLY A 11 1.28 -9.13 24.01
N LEU A 12 0.95 -10.41 23.84
CA LEU A 12 0.31 -11.23 24.87
C LEU A 12 1.20 -12.41 25.25
N ASP A 13 1.84 -12.33 26.41
CA ASP A 13 2.62 -13.40 27.01
C ASP A 13 1.73 -14.23 27.97
N VAL A 14 1.47 -15.48 27.59
CA VAL A 14 0.66 -16.41 28.37
C VAL A 14 1.58 -17.34 29.17
N GLY A 15 2.01 -16.84 30.33
CA GLY A 15 2.87 -17.59 31.24
C GLY A 15 2.11 -18.53 32.18
N SER A 16 2.85 -19.46 32.82
CA SER A 16 2.26 -20.41 33.81
C SER A 16 1.83 -19.73 35.11
N TYR A 17 2.53 -18.68 35.54
CA TYR A 17 2.20 -17.89 36.73
C TYR A 17 1.17 -16.79 36.46
N GLY A 18 1.18 -16.22 35.28
CA GLY A 18 0.31 -15.11 34.95
C GLY A 18 0.39 -14.73 33.48
N ILE A 19 -0.64 -14.00 33.06
CA ILE A 19 -0.76 -13.42 31.73
C ILE A 19 -0.20 -12.00 31.77
N LYS A 20 0.66 -11.65 30.84
CA LYS A 20 1.19 -10.29 30.69
C LYS A 20 0.80 -9.74 29.34
N ALA A 21 0.39 -8.50 29.32
CA ALA A 21 0.04 -7.78 28.11
C ALA A 21 0.83 -6.46 28.02
N ALA A 22 1.35 -6.19 26.84
CA ALA A 22 2.02 -4.94 26.49
C ALA A 22 1.34 -4.36 25.26
N GLU A 23 0.70 -3.21 25.41
CA GLU A 23 0.14 -2.44 24.31
C GLU A 23 1.15 -1.40 23.84
N LEU A 24 1.35 -1.33 22.52
CA LEU A 24 2.09 -0.24 21.88
C LEU A 24 1.17 0.45 20.86
N LYS A 25 1.31 1.76 20.78
CA LYS A 25 0.65 2.58 19.78
C LYS A 25 1.64 2.91 18.67
N VAL A 26 1.33 2.49 17.47
CA VAL A 26 2.19 2.57 16.30
C VAL A 26 1.64 3.61 15.35
N SER A 27 2.43 4.62 15.03
CA SER A 27 2.16 5.59 13.98
C SER A 27 3.28 5.54 12.91
N PRO A 28 3.10 6.13 11.71
CA PRO A 28 4.14 6.11 10.68
C PRO A 28 5.47 6.78 11.09
N ARG A 29 5.46 7.57 12.16
CA ARG A 29 6.63 8.35 12.60
C ARG A 29 7.11 8.01 14.00
N ASP A 30 6.27 7.35 14.79
CA ASP A 30 6.54 7.18 16.20
C ASP A 30 5.92 5.90 16.78
N LEU A 31 6.56 5.40 17.84
CA LEU A 31 6.13 4.26 18.61
C LEU A 31 6.01 4.71 20.06
N THR A 32 4.83 4.55 20.66
CA THR A 32 4.57 5.01 22.03
C THR A 32 3.97 3.91 22.89
N ALA A 33 4.18 4.01 24.21
CA ALA A 33 3.60 3.08 25.17
C ALA A 33 2.07 3.26 25.27
N GLY A 34 1.37 2.14 25.27
CA GLY A 34 -0.01 2.04 25.70
C GLY A 34 -0.10 1.49 27.13
N GLN A 35 -0.95 0.50 27.33
CA GLN A 35 -1.14 -0.13 28.62
C GLN A 35 -0.23 -1.35 28.80
N PHE A 36 0.34 -1.49 30.01
CA PHE A 36 1.06 -2.69 30.43
C PHE A 36 0.37 -3.25 31.68
N ARG A 37 -0.04 -4.51 31.62
CA ARG A 37 -0.79 -5.16 32.70
C ARG A 37 -0.33 -6.61 32.89
N VAL A 38 -0.40 -7.06 34.13
CA VAL A 38 -0.20 -8.45 34.51
C VAL A 38 -1.42 -8.98 35.26
N HIS A 39 -1.82 -10.19 34.94
CA HIS A 39 -2.90 -10.90 35.63
C HIS A 39 -2.36 -12.22 36.18
N PRO A 40 -2.18 -12.35 37.52
CA PRO A 40 -1.76 -13.61 38.11
C PRO A 40 -2.83 -14.70 37.91
N ARG A 41 -2.39 -15.90 37.58
CA ARG A 41 -3.26 -17.10 37.51
C ARG A 41 -3.25 -17.81 38.87
N ILE A 42 -3.82 -17.15 39.88
CA ILE A 42 -3.81 -17.63 41.25
C ILE A 42 -4.76 -18.82 41.42
N ASP A 43 -5.87 -18.83 40.67
CA ASP A 43 -6.84 -19.89 40.68
C ASP A 43 -6.44 -20.99 39.68
N ALA A 44 -5.83 -22.06 40.18
CA ALA A 44 -5.38 -23.17 39.35
C ALA A 44 -6.55 -24.02 38.77
N GLU A 45 -7.78 -23.88 39.28
CA GLU A 45 -8.96 -24.56 38.79
C GLU A 45 -9.62 -23.81 37.62
N ALA A 46 -9.47 -22.50 37.54
CA ALA A 46 -10.02 -21.72 36.46
C ALA A 46 -9.27 -21.97 35.14
N ARG A 47 -10.04 -22.14 34.08
CA ARG A 47 -9.50 -22.35 32.71
C ARG A 47 -8.78 -21.12 32.18
N LEU A 48 -7.79 -21.33 31.31
CA LEU A 48 -7.02 -20.24 30.72
C LEU A 48 -7.90 -19.27 29.93
N ASP A 49 -8.89 -19.79 29.19
CA ASP A 49 -9.81 -18.97 28.41
C ASP A 49 -10.63 -18.01 29.30
N GLU A 50 -11.05 -18.42 30.49
CA GLU A 50 -11.75 -17.56 31.45
C GLU A 50 -10.87 -16.46 32.00
N HIS A 51 -9.63 -16.81 32.42
CA HIS A 51 -8.65 -15.85 32.88
C HIS A 51 -8.33 -14.80 31.80
N LEU A 52 -8.10 -15.25 30.57
CA LEU A 52 -7.72 -14.40 29.46
C LEU A 52 -8.88 -13.48 29.05
N GLN A 53 -10.11 -14.03 28.94
CA GLN A 53 -11.29 -13.23 28.60
C GLN A 53 -11.55 -12.15 29.66
N ARG A 54 -11.45 -12.51 30.94
CA ARG A 54 -11.58 -11.54 32.05
C ARG A 54 -10.52 -10.46 31.98
N PHE A 55 -9.26 -10.84 31.75
CA PHE A 55 -8.15 -9.92 31.67
C PHE A 55 -8.29 -8.90 30.51
N ILE A 56 -8.60 -9.38 29.31
CA ILE A 56 -8.80 -8.53 28.11
C ILE A 56 -9.99 -7.57 28.33
N SER A 57 -11.10 -8.09 28.84
CA SER A 57 -12.32 -7.29 29.06
C SER A 57 -12.14 -6.24 30.16
N MET A 58 -11.46 -6.58 31.26
CA MET A 58 -11.25 -5.69 32.39
C MET A 58 -10.41 -4.46 32.01
N HIS A 59 -9.44 -4.65 31.14
CA HIS A 59 -8.50 -3.58 30.74
C HIS A 59 -8.83 -2.96 29.40
N HIS A 60 -9.89 -3.43 28.72
CA HIS A 60 -10.31 -2.93 27.40
C HIS A 60 -9.17 -2.91 26.37
N PHE A 61 -8.34 -3.97 26.36
CA PHE A 61 -7.27 -4.09 25.40
C PHE A 61 -7.78 -4.15 23.97
N PRO A 62 -7.05 -3.56 23.01
CA PRO A 62 -7.33 -3.70 21.58
C PRO A 62 -7.14 -5.16 21.17
N THR A 63 -8.10 -5.71 20.44
CA THR A 63 -8.08 -7.11 19.99
C THR A 63 -7.82 -7.26 18.49
N GLU A 64 -7.59 -6.15 17.79
CA GLU A 64 -7.44 -6.12 16.35
C GLU A 64 -6.07 -6.61 15.87
N GLN A 65 -5.02 -6.34 16.64
CA GLN A 65 -3.65 -6.73 16.30
C GLN A 65 -2.94 -7.34 17.51
N ILE A 66 -2.94 -8.65 17.58
CA ILE A 66 -2.36 -9.40 18.70
C ILE A 66 -1.25 -10.30 18.21
N ALA A 67 -0.10 -10.27 18.90
CA ALA A 67 0.96 -11.27 18.80
C ALA A 67 1.07 -12.07 20.09
N THR A 68 1.26 -13.36 19.96
CA THR A 68 1.59 -14.30 21.05
C THR A 68 2.70 -15.25 20.61
N ALA A 69 3.15 -16.12 21.49
CA ALA A 69 4.19 -17.10 21.17
C ALA A 69 3.72 -18.54 21.41
N LEU A 70 4.17 -19.44 20.54
CA LEU A 70 4.10 -20.88 20.78
C LEU A 70 5.25 -21.28 21.70
N GLN A 71 4.97 -22.13 22.68
CA GLN A 71 5.94 -22.51 23.70
C GLN A 71 7.16 -23.21 23.10
N ALA A 72 8.37 -22.86 23.54
CA ALA A 72 9.63 -23.38 23.02
C ALA A 72 9.73 -24.92 23.04
N ARG A 73 9.07 -25.60 24.00
CA ARG A 73 9.00 -27.07 24.06
C ARG A 73 8.24 -27.73 22.91
N GLN A 74 7.42 -26.96 22.19
CA GLN A 74 6.62 -27.40 21.05
C GLN A 74 7.32 -27.09 19.72
N LEU A 75 8.51 -26.51 19.79
CA LEU A 75 9.29 -26.04 18.64
C LEU A 75 10.56 -26.85 18.48
N SER A 76 11.01 -26.98 17.26
CA SER A 76 12.33 -27.49 16.92
C SER A 76 13.00 -26.55 15.93
N THR A 77 14.26 -26.21 16.16
CA THR A 77 15.01 -25.31 15.27
C THR A 77 16.17 -26.05 14.63
N ARG A 78 16.32 -25.92 13.32
CA ARG A 78 17.42 -26.48 12.51
C ARG A 78 18.18 -25.33 11.85
N ARG A 79 19.50 -25.48 11.82
CA ARG A 79 20.37 -24.62 11.02
C ARG A 79 20.62 -25.31 9.70
N LEU A 80 20.24 -24.66 8.61
CA LEU A 80 20.40 -25.15 7.25
C LEU A 80 21.35 -24.24 6.48
N GLU A 81 22.17 -24.82 5.62
CA GLU A 81 23.11 -24.13 4.76
C GLU A 81 22.81 -24.41 3.31
N PHE A 82 22.77 -23.36 2.50
CA PHE A 82 22.44 -23.45 1.07
C PHE A 82 23.54 -22.79 0.23
N PRO A 83 23.84 -23.30 -0.99
CA PRO A 83 24.76 -22.66 -1.92
C PRO A 83 24.13 -21.46 -2.65
N PHE A 84 23.17 -20.80 -2.04
CA PHE A 84 22.48 -19.60 -2.51
C PHE A 84 21.79 -18.89 -1.33
N SER A 85 21.53 -17.60 -1.50
CA SER A 85 20.87 -16.78 -0.48
C SER A 85 19.60 -16.06 -0.96
N ASP A 86 19.16 -16.37 -2.19
CA ASP A 86 17.92 -15.82 -2.74
C ASP A 86 16.69 -16.31 -1.96
N ALA A 87 15.88 -15.38 -1.46
CA ALA A 87 14.75 -15.67 -0.58
C ALA A 87 13.70 -16.61 -1.22
N ARG A 88 13.46 -16.51 -2.54
CA ARG A 88 12.49 -17.37 -3.24
C ARG A 88 13.02 -18.80 -3.35
N ARG A 89 14.31 -18.95 -3.66
CA ARG A 89 14.97 -20.26 -3.74
C ARG A 89 15.04 -20.92 -2.37
N LEU A 90 15.36 -20.15 -1.33
CA LEU A 90 15.33 -20.63 0.06
C LEU A 90 13.92 -21.11 0.45
N ALA A 91 12.87 -20.33 0.14
CA ALA A 91 11.49 -20.71 0.44
C ALA A 91 11.07 -22.04 -0.21
N GLN A 92 11.62 -22.36 -1.38
CA GLN A 92 11.36 -23.62 -2.06
C GLN A 92 12.19 -24.79 -1.52
N ALA A 93 13.45 -24.55 -1.13
CA ALA A 93 14.39 -25.60 -0.73
C ALA A 93 14.24 -26.02 0.74
N ILE A 94 13.95 -25.06 1.65
CA ILE A 94 13.88 -25.32 3.09
C ILE A 94 12.89 -26.45 3.46
N PRO A 95 11.65 -26.51 2.92
CA PRO A 95 10.73 -27.58 3.27
C PRO A 95 11.29 -28.98 2.96
N PHE A 96 11.94 -29.16 1.81
CA PHE A 96 12.54 -30.45 1.42
C PHE A 96 13.70 -30.86 2.31
N GLU A 97 14.54 -29.91 2.69
CA GLU A 97 15.67 -30.20 3.60
C GLU A 97 15.15 -30.56 5.00
N ILE A 98 14.09 -29.88 5.45
CA ILE A 98 13.44 -30.19 6.72
C ILE A 98 12.79 -31.57 6.71
N GLU A 99 12.14 -31.97 5.61
CA GLU A 99 11.51 -33.28 5.48
C GLU A 99 12.54 -34.43 5.64
N ALA A 100 13.76 -34.22 5.12
CA ALA A 100 14.85 -35.18 5.27
C ALA A 100 15.39 -35.29 6.73
N GLU A 101 15.24 -34.24 7.53
CA GLU A 101 15.77 -34.16 8.90
C GLU A 101 14.72 -34.39 10.00
N THR A 102 13.43 -34.53 9.66
CA THR A 102 12.35 -34.68 10.64
C THR A 102 11.59 -35.99 10.44
N PRO A 103 11.09 -36.61 11.52
CA PRO A 103 10.24 -37.79 11.42
C PRO A 103 8.76 -37.46 11.10
N PHE A 104 8.42 -36.21 10.79
CA PHE A 104 7.08 -35.76 10.53
C PHE A 104 6.88 -35.46 9.05
N ASP A 105 5.71 -35.75 8.52
CA ASP A 105 5.32 -35.33 7.18
C ASP A 105 5.19 -33.81 7.09
N LEU A 106 5.52 -33.21 5.95
CA LEU A 106 5.41 -31.76 5.72
C LEU A 106 3.99 -31.24 5.94
N ASP A 107 3.00 -32.09 5.67
CA ASP A 107 1.59 -31.76 5.88
C ASP A 107 1.19 -31.63 7.36
N ASP A 108 1.97 -32.20 8.28
CA ASP A 108 1.72 -32.15 9.72
C ASP A 108 2.50 -31.06 10.46
N ILE A 109 3.39 -30.36 9.76
CA ILE A 109 4.23 -29.32 10.34
C ILE A 109 4.05 -27.97 9.66
N ILE A 110 4.38 -26.92 10.39
CA ILE A 110 4.56 -25.56 9.88
C ILE A 110 6.03 -25.22 10.06
N VAL A 111 6.65 -24.75 8.99
CA VAL A 111 8.05 -24.32 8.98
C VAL A 111 8.12 -22.84 8.64
N ASP A 112 8.84 -22.10 9.45
CA ASP A 112 9.21 -20.72 9.13
C ASP A 112 10.67 -20.48 9.52
N TRP A 113 11.33 -19.45 9.00
CA TRP A 113 12.76 -19.29 9.16
C TRP A 113 13.22 -17.85 9.25
N ASN A 114 14.36 -17.66 9.91
CA ASN A 114 15.13 -16.42 9.87
C ASN A 114 16.43 -16.66 9.08
N ILE A 115 16.83 -15.68 8.28
CA ILE A 115 18.12 -15.69 7.59
C ILE A 115 19.18 -15.22 8.60
N LEU A 116 20.18 -16.08 8.87
CA LEU A 116 21.29 -15.79 9.76
C LEU A 116 22.48 -15.15 9.02
N ALA A 117 22.73 -15.62 7.78
CA ALA A 117 23.75 -15.04 6.91
C ALA A 117 23.31 -15.16 5.46
N ALA A 118 23.59 -14.13 4.66
CA ALA A 118 23.28 -14.08 3.24
C ALA A 118 24.47 -13.49 2.47
N GLU A 119 25.29 -14.37 1.89
CA GLU A 119 26.33 -14.03 0.94
C GLU A 119 25.91 -14.50 -0.48
N ARG A 120 26.56 -13.99 -1.53
CA ARG A 120 26.12 -14.28 -2.92
C ARG A 120 25.95 -15.77 -3.24
N GLN A 121 26.78 -16.64 -2.66
CA GLN A 121 26.78 -18.09 -2.90
C GLN A 121 26.65 -18.92 -1.63
N HIS A 122 26.24 -18.30 -0.52
CA HIS A 122 26.10 -18.99 0.75
C HIS A 122 24.97 -18.34 1.57
N GLY A 123 23.95 -19.11 1.86
CA GLY A 123 22.83 -18.72 2.71
C GLY A 123 22.73 -19.63 3.92
N VAL A 124 22.69 -19.05 5.11
CA VAL A 124 22.46 -19.77 6.35
C VAL A 124 21.13 -19.34 6.93
N VAL A 125 20.29 -20.30 7.26
CA VAL A 125 18.97 -20.04 7.84
C VAL A 125 18.77 -20.82 9.13
N ALA A 126 18.03 -20.24 10.07
CA ALA A 126 17.48 -20.95 11.21
C ALA A 126 16.01 -21.27 10.90
N ALA A 127 15.72 -22.48 10.48
CA ALA A 127 14.36 -22.96 10.26
C ALA A 127 13.78 -23.46 11.57
N THR A 128 12.60 -22.94 11.93
CA THR A 128 11.87 -23.34 13.13
C THR A 128 10.57 -24.03 12.74
N LEU A 129 10.36 -25.20 13.31
CA LEU A 129 9.22 -26.06 13.03
C LEU A 129 8.28 -26.12 14.22
N ALA A 130 6.99 -26.15 13.94
CA ALA A 130 5.93 -26.43 14.88
C ALA A 130 5.00 -27.52 14.29
N ARG A 131 4.48 -28.43 15.11
CA ARG A 131 3.42 -29.33 14.67
C ARG A 131 2.12 -28.54 14.48
N LYS A 132 1.40 -28.79 13.38
CA LYS A 132 0.12 -28.12 13.09
C LYS A 132 -0.88 -28.29 14.24
N GLU A 133 -0.92 -29.46 14.87
CA GLU A 133 -1.81 -29.70 16.00
C GLU A 133 -1.53 -28.78 17.19
N HIS A 134 -0.25 -28.48 17.50
CA HIS A 134 0.11 -27.57 18.59
C HIS A 134 -0.31 -26.14 18.28
N VAL A 135 -0.12 -25.70 17.03
CA VAL A 135 -0.53 -24.36 16.59
C VAL A 135 -2.06 -24.25 16.60
N ALA A 136 -2.76 -25.26 16.08
CA ALA A 136 -4.23 -25.30 16.10
C ALA A 136 -4.80 -25.30 17.52
N ALA A 137 -4.20 -26.06 18.44
CA ALA A 137 -4.61 -26.08 19.84
C ALA A 137 -4.42 -24.71 20.51
N ALA A 138 -3.27 -24.04 20.28
CA ALA A 138 -3.01 -22.71 20.81
C ALA A 138 -4.00 -21.66 20.25
N ILE A 139 -4.34 -21.76 18.97
CA ILE A 139 -5.35 -20.90 18.36
C ILE A 139 -6.72 -21.14 18.99
N ALA A 140 -7.14 -22.39 19.11
CA ALA A 140 -8.44 -22.75 19.67
C ALA A 140 -8.60 -22.28 21.13
N GLU A 141 -7.54 -22.39 21.93
CA GLU A 141 -7.53 -21.93 23.33
C GLU A 141 -7.70 -20.39 23.42
N LEU A 142 -7.04 -19.64 22.54
CA LEU A 142 -7.16 -18.20 22.48
C LEU A 142 -8.52 -17.75 21.92
N GLN A 143 -9.02 -18.46 20.89
CA GLN A 143 -10.34 -18.19 20.32
C GLN A 143 -11.47 -18.44 21.31
N ALA A 144 -11.34 -19.44 22.20
CA ALA A 144 -12.29 -19.66 23.28
C ALA A 144 -12.40 -18.44 24.21
N ALA A 145 -11.31 -17.71 24.39
CA ALA A 145 -11.25 -16.42 25.09
C ALA A 145 -11.65 -15.21 24.22
N LYS A 146 -12.11 -15.43 22.99
CA LYS A 146 -12.38 -14.37 21.97
C LYS A 146 -11.15 -13.54 21.59
N VAL A 147 -9.98 -14.14 21.65
CA VAL A 147 -8.70 -13.56 21.26
C VAL A 147 -8.23 -14.25 19.99
N GLU A 148 -8.04 -13.48 18.93
CA GLU A 148 -7.60 -13.98 17.62
C GLU A 148 -6.22 -13.38 17.27
N PRO A 149 -5.11 -14.10 17.55
CA PRO A 149 -3.79 -13.57 17.27
C PRO A 149 -3.51 -13.56 15.76
N GLN A 150 -2.93 -12.46 15.27
CA GLN A 150 -2.45 -12.36 13.89
C GLN A 150 -1.10 -13.03 13.71
N VAL A 151 -0.28 -13.01 14.76
CA VAL A 151 1.05 -13.59 14.79
C VAL A 151 1.16 -14.55 15.96
N ILE A 152 1.61 -15.77 15.67
CA ILE A 152 2.08 -16.74 16.66
C ILE A 152 3.58 -16.94 16.39
N GLU A 153 4.39 -16.30 17.21
CA GLU A 153 5.85 -16.29 17.09
C GLU A 153 6.47 -17.48 17.84
N ALA A 154 7.75 -17.70 17.67
CA ALA A 154 8.52 -18.68 18.42
C ALA A 154 8.95 -18.11 19.78
N GLU A 155 8.51 -18.73 20.88
CA GLU A 155 8.97 -18.37 22.22
C GLU A 155 10.50 -18.46 22.32
N GLY A 156 11.10 -17.50 22.97
CA GLY A 156 12.53 -17.35 23.05
C GLY A 156 13.11 -16.54 21.90
N LEU A 157 12.87 -16.91 20.64
CA LEU A 157 13.38 -16.13 19.49
C LEU A 157 12.78 -14.71 19.46
N VAL A 158 11.54 -14.55 19.84
CA VAL A 158 10.87 -13.24 19.91
C VAL A 158 11.60 -12.24 20.81
N LEU A 159 12.33 -12.70 21.82
CA LEU A 159 13.11 -11.82 22.71
C LEU A 159 14.19 -11.01 21.97
N ALA A 160 14.60 -11.47 20.78
CA ALA A 160 15.52 -10.72 19.94
C ALA A 160 14.98 -9.34 19.53
N ASN A 161 13.66 -9.17 19.50
CA ASN A 161 13.04 -7.88 19.19
C ASN A 161 13.32 -6.78 20.22
N LEU A 162 13.83 -7.16 21.40
CA LEU A 162 14.31 -6.21 22.41
C LEU A 162 15.65 -5.56 22.01
N ALA A 163 16.45 -6.22 21.17
CA ALA A 163 17.80 -5.77 20.86
C ALA A 163 17.90 -4.34 20.31
N PRO A 164 17.09 -3.93 19.30
CA PRO A 164 17.15 -2.56 18.78
C PRO A 164 16.74 -1.51 19.83
N ILE A 165 15.75 -1.85 20.66
CA ILE A 165 15.17 -0.92 21.64
C ILE A 165 16.11 -0.70 22.82
N PHE A 166 16.73 -1.79 23.31
CA PHE A 166 17.59 -1.76 24.51
C PHE A 166 19.08 -1.70 24.17
N GLY A 167 19.46 -1.57 22.89
CA GLY A 167 20.86 -1.45 22.48
C GLY A 167 21.69 -2.71 22.79
N LEU A 168 21.09 -3.91 22.63
CA LEU A 168 21.80 -5.17 22.87
C LEU A 168 22.64 -5.50 21.62
N THR A 169 23.86 -5.01 21.60
CA THR A 169 24.82 -5.18 20.49
C THR A 169 25.91 -6.20 20.85
N GLY A 170 26.55 -6.80 19.84
CA GLY A 170 27.52 -7.87 20.00
C GLY A 170 26.86 -9.18 20.45
N THR A 171 27.57 -10.00 21.22
CA THR A 171 27.02 -11.26 21.72
C THR A 171 26.27 -11.06 23.01
N HIS A 172 24.98 -11.37 23.01
CA HIS A 172 24.11 -11.32 24.17
C HIS A 172 23.38 -12.64 24.37
N LEU A 173 23.25 -13.06 25.62
CA LEU A 173 22.31 -14.09 26.04
C LEU A 173 21.18 -13.42 26.83
N ILE A 174 19.96 -13.45 26.34
CA ILE A 174 18.80 -13.04 27.11
C ILE A 174 18.26 -14.29 27.81
N ALA A 175 18.12 -14.22 29.15
CA ALA A 175 17.52 -15.29 29.96
C ALA A 175 16.18 -14.80 30.53
N ASP A 176 15.09 -15.30 29.99
CA ASP A 176 13.73 -15.13 30.56
C ASP A 176 13.54 -16.19 31.65
N ILE A 177 13.73 -15.79 32.92
CA ILE A 177 13.55 -16.66 34.07
C ILE A 177 12.10 -16.52 34.56
N GLY A 178 11.24 -17.40 34.08
CA GLY A 178 9.82 -17.43 34.41
C GLY A 178 9.51 -18.14 35.73
N HIS A 179 8.29 -18.70 35.78
CA HIS A 179 7.82 -19.49 36.95
C HIS A 179 8.23 -20.96 36.83
N GLU A 180 7.87 -21.65 35.74
CA GLU A 180 8.14 -23.08 35.54
C GLU A 180 9.37 -23.34 34.66
N LYS A 181 9.73 -22.40 33.81
CA LYS A 181 10.80 -22.56 32.82
C LYS A 181 11.69 -21.33 32.73
N THR A 182 12.92 -21.56 32.30
CA THR A 182 13.84 -20.51 31.87
C THR A 182 14.06 -20.65 30.36
N THR A 183 13.85 -19.58 29.63
CA THR A 183 14.04 -19.55 28.18
C THR A 183 15.21 -18.65 27.83
N PHE A 184 16.17 -19.18 27.09
CA PHE A 184 17.35 -18.48 26.63
C PHE A 184 17.19 -18.07 25.16
N CYS A 185 17.63 -16.86 24.84
CA CYS A 185 17.81 -16.39 23.47
C CYS A 185 19.24 -15.85 23.31
N ALA A 186 20.03 -16.53 22.52
CA ALA A 186 21.35 -16.08 22.15
C ALA A 186 21.28 -15.17 20.94
N LEU A 187 21.86 -13.98 21.06
CA LEU A 187 21.98 -12.99 19.99
C LEU A 187 23.46 -12.88 19.60
N ILE A 188 23.69 -12.77 18.29
CA ILE A 188 24.99 -12.39 17.73
C ILE A 188 24.73 -11.16 16.84
N ASP A 189 25.37 -10.05 17.16
CA ASP A 189 25.17 -8.75 16.50
C ASP A 189 23.70 -8.31 16.43
N GLY A 190 22.96 -8.58 17.51
CA GLY A 190 21.54 -8.23 17.64
C GLY A 190 20.59 -9.16 16.89
N GLN A 191 21.10 -10.21 16.21
CA GLN A 191 20.28 -11.18 15.48
C GLN A 191 20.12 -12.48 16.28
N PRO A 192 18.93 -13.13 16.26
CA PRO A 192 18.71 -14.37 17.00
C PRO A 192 19.48 -15.54 16.37
N ALA A 193 20.45 -16.08 17.11
CA ALA A 193 21.25 -17.23 16.69
C ALA A 193 20.67 -18.57 17.19
N LEU A 194 20.14 -18.58 18.42
CA LEU A 194 19.61 -19.78 19.06
C LEU A 194 18.61 -19.41 20.16
N ALA A 195 17.48 -20.13 20.24
CA ALA A 195 16.64 -20.13 21.43
C ALA A 195 16.51 -21.53 22.01
N ARG A 196 16.47 -21.63 23.35
CA ARG A 196 16.36 -22.88 24.08
C ARG A 196 15.61 -22.65 25.39
N SER A 197 14.78 -23.61 25.81
CA SER A 197 14.09 -23.56 27.08
C SER A 197 14.43 -24.78 27.94
N ILE A 198 14.47 -24.57 29.26
CA ILE A 198 14.63 -25.62 30.25
C ILE A 198 13.50 -25.56 31.29
N PRO A 199 12.98 -26.70 31.76
CA PRO A 199 11.87 -26.75 32.72
C PRO A 199 12.39 -26.54 34.18
N VAL A 200 13.09 -25.44 34.40
CA VAL A 200 13.65 -25.05 35.72
C VAL A 200 13.59 -23.54 35.83
N ALA A 201 12.91 -23.05 36.88
CA ALA A 201 12.81 -21.61 37.14
C ALA A 201 12.26 -21.35 38.56
N GLY A 202 11.49 -20.28 38.76
CA GLY A 202 11.07 -19.77 40.05
C GLY A 202 10.26 -20.75 40.89
N ARG A 203 9.41 -21.62 40.28
CA ARG A 203 8.65 -22.65 41.00
C ARG A 203 9.56 -23.64 41.73
N ALA A 204 10.60 -24.13 41.05
CA ALA A 204 11.56 -25.04 41.65
C ALA A 204 12.27 -24.39 42.84
N MET A 205 12.55 -23.08 42.79
CA MET A 205 13.12 -22.34 43.92
C MET A 205 12.15 -22.26 45.10
N THR A 206 10.87 -22.02 44.84
CA THR A 206 9.82 -22.01 45.87
C THR A 206 9.66 -23.39 46.50
N GLU A 207 9.64 -24.45 45.69
CA GLU A 207 9.58 -25.84 46.17
C GLU A 207 10.81 -26.21 47.04
N ALA A 208 12.00 -25.72 46.70
CA ALA A 208 13.19 -25.88 47.53
C ALA A 208 13.04 -25.19 48.88
N LEU A 209 12.49 -23.98 48.92
CA LEU A 209 12.23 -23.26 50.17
C LEU A 209 11.13 -23.96 51.01
N VAL A 210 10.08 -24.50 50.40
CA VAL A 210 9.08 -25.35 51.08
C VAL A 210 9.78 -26.53 51.80
N ALA A 211 10.65 -27.23 51.06
CA ALA A 211 11.36 -28.40 51.60
C ALA A 211 12.37 -28.05 52.70
N GLU A 212 13.07 -26.92 52.59
CA GLU A 212 14.10 -26.49 53.55
C GLU A 212 13.54 -25.83 54.80
N LEU A 213 12.46 -25.05 54.66
CA LEU A 213 11.90 -24.23 55.72
C LEU A 213 10.60 -24.76 56.31
N GLY A 214 9.97 -25.79 55.70
CA GLY A 214 8.70 -26.33 56.13
C GLY A 214 7.52 -25.37 55.97
N LEU A 215 7.62 -24.44 55.03
CA LEU A 215 6.60 -23.43 54.77
C LEU A 215 5.52 -23.94 53.80
N SER A 216 4.35 -23.29 53.78
CA SER A 216 3.43 -23.46 52.69
C SER A 216 4.03 -22.94 51.37
N PHE A 217 3.45 -23.36 50.22
CA PHE A 217 3.94 -22.86 48.92
C PHE A 217 3.78 -21.35 48.83
N GLU A 218 2.67 -20.81 49.33
CA GLU A 218 2.41 -19.36 49.32
C GLU A 218 3.37 -18.60 50.18
N ASP A 219 3.64 -19.05 51.41
CA ASP A 219 4.59 -18.41 52.31
C ASP A 219 6.03 -18.50 51.76
N ALA A 220 6.38 -19.61 51.12
CA ALA A 220 7.67 -19.79 50.48
C ALA A 220 7.82 -18.87 49.24
N GLU A 221 6.76 -18.70 48.43
CA GLU A 221 6.73 -17.78 47.30
C GLU A 221 6.87 -16.32 47.78
N GLN A 222 6.13 -15.94 48.82
CA GLN A 222 6.25 -14.64 49.45
C GLN A 222 7.65 -14.42 49.97
N ARG A 223 8.22 -15.38 50.71
CA ARG A 223 9.59 -15.32 51.24
C ARG A 223 10.64 -15.14 50.14
N LYS A 224 10.44 -15.83 49.01
CA LYS A 224 11.30 -15.66 47.83
C LYS A 224 11.25 -14.22 47.30
N CYS A 225 10.05 -13.63 47.22
CA CYS A 225 9.86 -12.27 46.71
C CYS A 225 10.35 -11.16 47.67
N GLU A 226 10.32 -11.38 48.99
CA GLU A 226 10.77 -10.42 50.00
C GLU A 226 12.28 -10.15 49.98
N GLY A 227 13.07 -11.01 49.33
CA GLY A 227 14.51 -10.86 49.22
C GLY A 227 15.32 -11.48 50.34
N GLY A 228 16.64 -11.26 50.35
CA GLY A 228 17.55 -11.79 51.35
C GLY A 228 17.91 -13.28 51.24
N ILE A 229 17.41 -13.98 50.19
CA ILE A 229 17.77 -15.39 49.92
C ILE A 229 19.16 -15.48 49.32
N LEU A 230 19.51 -14.53 48.46
CA LEU A 230 20.85 -14.43 47.90
C LEU A 230 21.68 -13.39 48.67
N GLY A 231 22.83 -13.84 49.18
CA GLY A 231 23.76 -13.00 49.91
C GLY A 231 24.68 -12.18 49.00
N ARG A 232 25.47 -11.31 49.60
CA ARG A 232 26.51 -10.58 48.85
C ARG A 232 27.58 -11.56 48.32
N LEU A 233 28.22 -11.18 47.23
CA LEU A 233 29.30 -11.96 46.60
C LEU A 233 28.85 -13.33 46.03
N GLY A 234 27.57 -13.46 45.62
CA GLY A 234 27.06 -14.69 45.01
C GLY A 234 26.92 -15.88 45.95
N GLY A 235 26.72 -15.62 47.24
CA GLY A 235 26.26 -16.63 48.21
C GLY A 235 24.75 -16.80 48.15
N ALA A 236 24.22 -17.86 48.78
CA ALA A 236 22.79 -18.05 49.00
C ALA A 236 22.56 -18.59 50.40
N SER A 237 21.49 -18.16 51.06
CA SER A 237 21.05 -18.71 52.36
C SER A 237 20.29 -20.03 52.20
N SER A 238 19.82 -20.36 51.02
CA SER A 238 19.16 -21.61 50.66
C SER A 238 20.03 -22.42 49.69
N PRO A 239 20.56 -23.59 50.11
CA PRO A 239 21.30 -24.50 49.23
C PRO A 239 20.50 -24.98 48.03
N GLY A 240 19.21 -25.21 48.19
CA GLY A 240 18.33 -25.64 47.11
C GLY A 240 18.14 -24.56 46.06
N VAL A 241 17.90 -23.32 46.45
CA VAL A 241 17.84 -22.17 45.51
C VAL A 241 19.17 -22.00 44.79
N ALA A 242 20.29 -22.13 45.50
CA ALA A 242 21.64 -22.07 44.90
C ALA A 242 21.82 -23.15 43.83
N ALA A 243 21.43 -24.40 44.10
CA ALA A 243 21.56 -25.51 43.15
C ALA A 243 20.73 -25.29 41.87
N ILE A 244 19.55 -24.70 42.02
CA ILE A 244 18.68 -24.34 40.87
C ILE A 244 19.33 -23.24 40.02
N LEU A 245 19.84 -22.19 40.65
CA LEU A 245 20.54 -21.11 39.96
C LEU A 245 21.85 -21.60 39.30
N ASP A 246 22.57 -22.50 39.95
CA ASP A 246 23.74 -23.16 39.37
C ASP A 246 23.40 -23.98 38.13
N ARG A 247 22.21 -24.62 38.10
CA ARG A 247 21.70 -25.30 36.91
C ARG A 247 21.39 -24.30 35.78
N ILE A 248 20.71 -23.21 36.12
CA ILE A 248 20.42 -22.14 35.17
C ILE A 248 21.72 -21.57 34.58
N ALA A 249 22.72 -21.30 35.42
CA ALA A 249 24.03 -20.79 34.98
C ALA A 249 24.74 -21.76 34.01
N ARG A 250 24.77 -23.06 34.34
CA ARG A 250 25.34 -24.08 33.43
C ARG A 250 24.62 -24.15 32.09
N GLU A 251 23.29 -24.07 32.09
CA GLU A 251 22.52 -24.11 30.84
C GLU A 251 22.65 -22.82 30.04
N ALA A 252 22.88 -21.67 30.68
CA ALA A 252 23.24 -20.43 30.02
C ALA A 252 24.55 -20.56 29.24
N LEU A 253 25.60 -21.09 29.88
CA LEU A 253 26.90 -21.34 29.24
C LEU A 253 26.77 -22.31 28.05
N ARG A 254 26.06 -23.44 28.24
CA ARG A 254 25.82 -24.42 27.18
C ARG A 254 25.05 -23.80 25.99
N THR A 255 24.16 -22.88 26.27
CA THR A 255 23.38 -22.21 25.22
C THR A 255 24.26 -21.28 24.39
N LEU A 256 25.16 -20.54 25.05
CA LEU A 256 26.17 -19.72 24.38
C LEU A 256 27.11 -20.57 23.51
N GLU A 257 27.70 -21.62 24.10
CA GLU A 257 28.60 -22.56 23.39
C GLU A 257 27.88 -23.14 22.13
N ALA A 258 26.63 -23.55 22.28
CA ALA A 258 25.84 -24.05 21.14
C ALA A 258 25.55 -22.99 20.10
N ALA A 259 25.33 -21.73 20.48
CA ALA A 259 25.14 -20.61 19.56
C ALA A 259 26.42 -20.30 18.78
N GLU A 260 27.57 -20.28 19.46
CA GLU A 260 28.89 -20.09 18.85
C GLU A 260 29.22 -21.19 17.85
N ALA A 261 29.03 -22.45 18.24
CA ALA A 261 29.27 -23.60 17.36
C ALA A 261 28.40 -23.53 16.09
N ARG A 262 27.18 -23.02 16.22
CA ARG A 262 26.26 -22.83 15.07
C ARG A 262 26.61 -21.63 14.20
N HIS A 263 27.20 -20.59 14.77
CA HIS A 263 27.52 -19.37 14.01
C HIS A 263 28.88 -19.44 13.30
N GLY A 264 29.73 -20.40 13.65
CA GLY A 264 31.08 -20.56 13.04
C GLY A 264 32.07 -19.46 13.44
N SER A 265 31.70 -18.60 14.39
CA SER A 265 32.54 -17.57 14.93
C SER A 265 33.47 -18.21 15.99
N GLY A 266 34.73 -17.77 16.10
CA GLY A 266 35.62 -18.22 17.15
C GLY A 266 35.06 -17.95 18.57
N PRO A 267 35.78 -18.21 19.65
CA PRO A 267 35.27 -18.13 21.02
C PRO A 267 34.76 -16.73 21.38
N VAL A 268 33.45 -16.55 21.25
CA VAL A 268 32.72 -15.29 21.50
C VAL A 268 32.32 -15.16 22.99
N ALA A 269 32.36 -16.28 23.74
CA ALA A 269 31.91 -16.35 25.12
C ALA A 269 32.64 -15.38 26.08
N ARG A 270 33.84 -14.93 25.74
CA ARG A 270 34.59 -14.01 26.60
C ARG A 270 34.07 -12.56 26.64
N GLU A 271 33.33 -12.14 25.59
CA GLU A 271 32.76 -10.80 25.47
C GLU A 271 31.24 -10.82 25.57
N ALA A 272 30.65 -12.00 25.79
CA ALA A 272 29.20 -12.14 25.89
C ALA A 272 28.65 -11.44 27.14
N LYS A 273 27.43 -10.91 27.02
CA LYS A 273 26.69 -10.36 28.17
C LYS A 273 25.44 -11.20 28.42
N LEU A 274 25.09 -11.37 29.69
CA LEU A 274 23.87 -12.04 30.11
C LEU A 274 22.83 -11.01 30.58
N THR A 275 21.75 -10.89 29.87
CA THR A 275 20.64 -10.00 30.22
C THR A 275 19.49 -10.81 30.80
N LEU A 276 19.06 -10.46 32.01
CA LEU A 276 18.01 -11.17 32.74
C LEU A 276 16.66 -10.47 32.56
N VAL A 277 15.63 -11.25 32.20
CA VAL A 277 14.24 -10.83 32.10
C VAL A 277 13.33 -11.88 32.74
N GLY A 278 12.03 -11.55 32.87
CA GLY A 278 11.05 -12.44 33.46
C GLY A 278 10.83 -12.21 34.98
N GLY A 279 9.75 -12.79 35.50
CA GLY A 279 9.32 -12.53 36.87
C GLY A 279 10.36 -12.92 37.95
N THR A 280 11.01 -14.07 37.79
CA THR A 280 12.01 -14.57 38.72
C THR A 280 13.36 -13.84 38.62
N ALA A 281 13.65 -13.21 37.46
CA ALA A 281 14.83 -12.37 37.31
C ALA A 281 14.82 -11.12 38.22
N ARG A 282 13.70 -10.82 38.86
CA ARG A 282 13.56 -9.74 39.85
C ARG A 282 14.08 -10.13 41.25
N LEU A 283 14.41 -11.40 41.45
CA LEU A 283 15.00 -11.86 42.70
C LEU A 283 16.24 -11.02 43.03
N GLU A 284 16.28 -10.49 44.25
CA GLU A 284 17.39 -9.61 44.71
C GLU A 284 18.76 -10.30 44.54
N LYS A 285 19.71 -9.62 43.89
CA LYS A 285 21.12 -10.09 43.66
C LYS A 285 21.25 -11.34 42.77
N ILE A 286 20.22 -11.69 41.99
CA ILE A 286 20.30 -12.81 41.04
C ILE A 286 21.37 -12.55 39.98
N ASP A 287 21.52 -11.31 39.54
CA ASP A 287 22.53 -10.85 38.60
C ASP A 287 23.97 -11.07 39.16
N GLU A 288 24.25 -10.67 40.39
CA GLU A 288 25.55 -10.92 41.07
C GLU A 288 25.82 -12.42 41.17
N PHE A 289 24.81 -13.21 41.56
CA PHE A 289 24.94 -14.65 41.70
C PHE A 289 25.30 -15.32 40.37
N LEU A 290 24.53 -15.02 39.33
CA LEU A 290 24.72 -15.60 37.99
C LEU A 290 26.03 -15.10 37.35
N ALA A 291 26.40 -13.82 37.51
CA ALA A 291 27.69 -13.29 37.06
C ALA A 291 28.88 -14.09 37.66
N LYS A 292 28.82 -14.37 38.95
CA LYS A 292 29.88 -15.17 39.61
C LYS A 292 29.94 -16.62 39.11
N ARG A 293 28.79 -17.24 38.79
CA ARG A 293 28.71 -18.64 38.36
C ARG A 293 29.07 -18.84 36.91
N THR A 294 28.72 -17.87 36.06
CA THR A 294 28.98 -17.95 34.61
C THR A 294 30.31 -17.32 34.22
N GLY A 295 30.82 -16.38 35.01
CA GLY A 295 31.95 -15.53 34.61
C GLY A 295 31.62 -14.51 33.55
N ILE A 296 30.33 -14.30 33.24
CA ILE A 296 29.82 -13.39 32.20
C ILE A 296 29.26 -12.14 32.87
N ASP A 297 29.49 -10.97 32.27
CA ASP A 297 28.83 -9.72 32.68
C ASP A 297 27.32 -9.88 32.64
N THR A 298 26.70 -9.87 33.81
CA THR A 298 25.28 -10.19 33.98
C THR A 298 24.55 -9.01 34.60
N ALA A 299 23.47 -8.59 33.93
CA ALA A 299 22.60 -7.53 34.42
C ALA A 299 21.12 -7.83 34.12
N ARG A 300 20.23 -7.29 34.94
CA ARG A 300 18.82 -7.20 34.55
C ARG A 300 18.62 -6.22 33.40
N LEU A 301 17.61 -6.45 32.60
CA LEU A 301 17.28 -5.54 31.51
C LEU A 301 17.07 -4.12 32.08
N ARG A 302 17.85 -3.17 31.58
CA ARG A 302 17.85 -1.78 32.04
C ARG A 302 17.04 -0.91 31.09
N MET A 303 16.69 0.29 31.57
CA MET A 303 16.07 1.29 30.71
C MET A 303 16.94 1.58 29.47
N PRO A 304 16.36 1.78 28.30
CA PRO A 304 17.10 2.17 27.09
C PRO A 304 17.89 3.45 27.30
N ALA A 305 19.04 3.54 26.65
CA ALA A 305 19.94 4.69 26.79
C ALA A 305 19.43 5.94 26.04
N ASP A 306 18.74 5.75 24.93
CA ASP A 306 18.19 6.86 24.19
C ASP A 306 16.80 7.27 24.68
N ALA A 307 16.49 8.56 24.63
CA ALA A 307 15.29 9.13 25.20
C ALA A 307 14.00 8.65 24.50
N LYS A 308 14.06 8.37 23.20
CA LYS A 308 12.89 7.90 22.44
C LYS A 308 12.45 6.52 22.93
N HIS A 309 13.39 5.58 23.03
CA HIS A 309 13.08 4.24 23.49
C HIS A 309 12.85 4.16 25.01
N ALA A 310 13.50 5.03 25.79
CA ALA A 310 13.23 5.13 27.23
C ALA A 310 11.76 5.51 27.51
N ALA A 311 11.17 6.38 26.69
CA ALA A 311 9.76 6.76 26.82
C ALA A 311 8.79 5.59 26.59
N LEU A 312 9.19 4.55 25.83
CA LEU A 312 8.36 3.34 25.62
C LEU A 312 8.17 2.50 26.89
N VAL A 313 9.08 2.60 27.82
CA VAL A 313 9.08 1.79 29.04
C VAL A 313 9.08 2.65 30.30
N GLU A 314 8.75 3.94 30.17
CA GLU A 314 8.65 4.85 31.30
C GLU A 314 7.53 4.42 32.26
N GLY A 315 7.87 4.32 33.54
CA GLY A 315 6.92 3.90 34.58
C GLY A 315 6.58 2.40 34.58
N ILE A 316 7.29 1.58 33.78
CA ILE A 316 7.06 0.15 33.64
C ILE A 316 8.31 -0.61 34.10
N ASP A 317 8.13 -1.83 34.63
CA ASP A 317 9.23 -2.74 34.88
C ASP A 317 9.61 -3.50 33.59
N PRO A 318 10.67 -3.11 32.87
CA PRO A 318 11.01 -3.75 31.59
C PRO A 318 11.44 -5.21 31.79
N VAL A 319 11.93 -5.59 32.98
CA VAL A 319 12.30 -6.97 33.28
C VAL A 319 11.08 -7.88 33.28
N LEU A 320 10.00 -7.44 33.91
CA LEU A 320 8.76 -8.21 34.01
C LEU A 320 8.04 -8.32 32.67
N PHE A 321 7.96 -7.21 31.94
CA PHE A 321 7.18 -7.12 30.71
C PHE A 321 7.97 -7.46 29.43
N ALA A 322 9.26 -7.80 29.54
CA ALA A 322 10.11 -8.07 28.38
C ALA A 322 9.50 -9.03 27.34
N PRO A 323 8.94 -10.21 27.69
CA PRO A 323 8.35 -11.11 26.72
C PRO A 323 7.13 -10.51 26.02
N ALA A 324 6.21 -9.88 26.76
CA ALA A 324 5.04 -9.23 26.18
C ALA A 324 5.43 -8.02 25.31
N LEU A 325 6.42 -7.23 25.72
CA LEU A 325 6.95 -6.12 24.94
C LEU A 325 7.59 -6.62 23.62
N ALA A 326 8.40 -7.69 23.69
CA ALA A 326 9.00 -8.30 22.51
C ALA A 326 7.96 -8.77 21.49
N LEU A 327 6.82 -9.31 21.96
CA LEU A 327 5.67 -9.68 21.15
C LEU A 327 4.96 -8.47 20.55
N ALA A 328 4.77 -7.38 21.29
CA ALA A 328 4.20 -6.15 20.76
C ALA A 328 5.10 -5.53 19.68
N LEU A 329 6.41 -5.52 19.90
CA LEU A 329 7.41 -5.06 18.94
C LEU A 329 7.39 -5.88 17.64
N ARG A 330 7.01 -7.17 17.70
CA ARG A 330 6.82 -8.01 16.50
C ARG A 330 5.81 -7.43 15.50
N LEU A 331 4.84 -6.69 15.98
CA LEU A 331 3.80 -6.05 15.18
C LEU A 331 4.08 -4.57 14.86
N SER A 332 5.09 -3.96 15.49
CA SER A 332 5.38 -2.54 15.34
C SER A 332 6.04 -2.17 14.00
N GLY A 333 6.66 -3.14 13.32
CA GLY A 333 7.48 -2.93 12.12
C GLY A 333 8.98 -2.80 12.41
N GLU A 334 9.40 -2.66 13.68
CA GLU A 334 10.80 -2.60 14.12
C GLU A 334 11.33 -3.98 14.57
N SER A 335 10.69 -5.06 14.16
CA SER A 335 11.03 -6.42 14.59
C SER A 335 12.26 -6.99 13.89
N VAL A 336 13.09 -7.68 14.66
CA VAL A 336 14.23 -8.47 14.15
C VAL A 336 13.76 -9.85 13.69
N THR A 337 12.81 -10.46 14.40
CA THR A 337 12.23 -11.76 14.05
C THR A 337 11.06 -11.62 13.08
N ARG A 338 10.87 -12.66 12.24
CA ARG A 338 9.77 -12.68 11.25
C ARG A 338 8.94 -13.95 11.29
N ILE A 339 9.26 -14.87 12.19
CA ILE A 339 8.56 -16.15 12.32
C ILE A 339 7.08 -15.93 12.61
N ASN A 340 6.23 -16.66 11.90
CA ASN A 340 4.80 -16.68 12.15
C ASN A 340 4.24 -18.06 11.81
N PHE A 341 3.72 -18.77 12.79
CA PHE A 341 3.11 -20.08 12.57
C PHE A 341 1.65 -20.01 12.08
N ARG A 342 1.09 -18.80 11.91
CA ARG A 342 -0.21 -18.59 11.28
C ARG A 342 -0.11 -18.69 9.76
N GLN A 343 0.08 -19.91 9.24
CA GLN A 343 0.28 -20.17 7.81
C GLN A 343 -0.72 -21.21 7.27
N GLY A 344 -0.88 -21.27 5.94
CA GLY A 344 -1.75 -22.22 5.26
C GLY A 344 -3.19 -22.17 5.79
N ASP A 345 -3.72 -23.32 6.19
CA ASP A 345 -5.08 -23.45 6.72
C ASP A 345 -5.30 -22.74 8.06
N LEU A 346 -4.19 -22.52 8.81
CA LEU A 346 -4.18 -21.82 10.10
C LEU A 346 -3.86 -20.32 9.94
N SER A 347 -3.81 -19.80 8.72
CA SER A 347 -3.55 -18.39 8.47
C SER A 347 -4.60 -17.49 9.10
N TYR A 348 -4.17 -16.32 9.56
CA TYR A 348 -5.11 -15.32 10.06
C TYR A 348 -6.03 -14.84 8.93
N ARG A 349 -7.33 -15.05 9.11
CA ARG A 349 -8.33 -14.53 8.18
C ARG A 349 -8.91 -13.26 8.77
N GLN A 350 -8.60 -12.15 8.15
CA GLN A 350 -9.22 -10.88 8.53
C GLN A 350 -10.75 -10.98 8.35
N ASN A 351 -11.49 -10.77 9.41
CA ASN A 351 -12.95 -10.65 9.32
C ASN A 351 -13.26 -9.33 8.61
N PHE A 352 -13.64 -9.40 7.35
CA PHE A 352 -14.03 -8.24 6.53
C PHE A 352 -15.13 -7.41 7.19
N GLU A 353 -16.01 -8.03 8.00
CA GLU A 353 -17.03 -7.32 8.77
C GLU A 353 -16.44 -6.34 9.80
N GLN A 354 -15.33 -6.68 10.43
CA GLN A 354 -14.66 -5.79 11.42
C GLN A 354 -13.94 -4.63 10.73
N LEU A 355 -13.36 -4.84 9.56
CA LEU A 355 -12.76 -3.79 8.73
C LEU A 355 -13.83 -2.76 8.28
N PHE A 356 -14.99 -3.24 7.82
CA PHE A 356 -16.09 -2.37 7.40
C PHE A 356 -16.72 -1.58 8.56
N THR A 357 -16.80 -2.17 9.75
CA THR A 357 -17.51 -1.54 10.86
C THR A 357 -16.69 -0.51 11.62
N ARG A 358 -15.37 -0.59 11.65
CA ARG A 358 -14.55 0.28 12.50
C ARG A 358 -13.55 1.15 11.72
N GLU A 359 -12.75 0.58 10.83
CA GLU A 359 -11.72 1.34 10.11
C GLU A 359 -12.25 2.06 8.87
N LEU A 360 -13.16 1.44 8.14
CA LEU A 360 -13.72 2.02 6.91
C LEU A 360 -14.99 2.85 7.15
N ARG A 361 -15.60 2.78 8.34
CA ARG A 361 -16.83 3.54 8.65
C ARG A 361 -16.68 5.05 8.45
N PRO A 362 -15.63 5.73 8.97
CA PRO A 362 -15.46 7.16 8.71
C PRO A 362 -15.20 7.44 7.22
N THR A 363 -14.38 6.62 6.56
CA THR A 363 -14.09 6.76 5.13
C THR A 363 -15.34 6.52 4.28
N ALA A 364 -16.16 5.53 4.61
CA ALA A 364 -17.44 5.27 3.95
C ALA A 364 -18.42 6.42 4.12
N ILE A 365 -18.49 7.04 5.31
CA ILE A 365 -19.33 8.22 5.58
C ILE A 365 -18.86 9.39 4.69
N TYR A 366 -17.56 9.70 4.66
CA TYR A 366 -17.03 10.78 3.81
C TYR A 366 -17.23 10.49 2.31
N ALA A 367 -17.04 9.26 1.87
CA ALA A 367 -17.31 8.85 0.50
C ALA A 367 -18.79 9.02 0.14
N THR A 368 -19.71 8.65 1.03
CA THR A 368 -21.16 8.83 0.83
C THR A 368 -21.55 10.31 0.76
N ILE A 369 -20.99 11.14 1.64
CA ILE A 369 -21.20 12.60 1.63
C ILE A 369 -20.66 13.19 0.31
N PHE A 370 -19.47 12.78 -0.11
CA PHE A 370 -18.86 13.25 -1.36
C PHE A 370 -19.71 12.90 -2.59
N VAL A 371 -20.18 11.64 -2.67
CA VAL A 371 -21.09 11.20 -3.74
C VAL A 371 -22.40 11.99 -3.68
N GLY A 372 -22.94 12.24 -2.50
CA GLY A 372 -24.14 13.07 -2.31
C GLY A 372 -23.96 14.51 -2.84
N ILE A 373 -22.83 15.14 -2.50
CA ILE A 373 -22.51 16.49 -3.01
C ILE A 373 -22.35 16.49 -4.53
N LEU A 374 -21.73 15.47 -5.10
CA LEU A 374 -21.53 15.33 -6.55
C LEU A 374 -22.87 15.15 -7.28
N LEU A 375 -23.79 14.37 -6.73
CA LEU A 375 -25.14 14.18 -7.27
C LEU A 375 -25.96 15.49 -7.20
N VAL A 376 -25.91 16.21 -6.07
CA VAL A 376 -26.58 17.51 -5.92
C VAL A 376 -26.00 18.54 -6.89
N SER A 377 -24.66 18.57 -7.05
CA SER A 377 -23.98 19.48 -7.98
C SER A 377 -24.37 19.19 -9.44
N THR A 378 -24.38 17.91 -9.84
CA THR A 378 -24.80 17.53 -11.20
C THR A 378 -26.28 17.86 -11.46
N MET A 379 -27.14 17.59 -10.49
CA MET A 379 -28.58 17.93 -10.60
C MET A 379 -28.79 19.44 -10.68
N ALA A 380 -28.08 20.22 -9.87
CA ALA A 380 -28.13 21.69 -9.94
C ALA A 380 -27.61 22.23 -11.28
N SER A 381 -26.54 21.64 -11.83
CA SER A 381 -26.02 21.99 -13.16
C SER A 381 -27.06 21.72 -14.26
N ILE A 382 -27.71 20.56 -14.24
CA ILE A 382 -28.75 20.21 -15.22
C ILE A 382 -29.94 21.20 -15.15
N VAL A 383 -30.39 21.54 -13.93
CA VAL A 383 -31.49 22.51 -13.73
C VAL A 383 -31.11 23.90 -14.23
N LEU A 384 -29.88 24.33 -13.95
CA LEU A 384 -29.36 25.63 -14.39
C LEU A 384 -29.18 25.68 -15.92
N GLU A 385 -28.66 24.61 -16.52
CA GLU A 385 -28.52 24.52 -18.00
C GLU A 385 -29.87 24.50 -18.71
N ASN A 386 -30.84 23.71 -18.24
CA ASN A 386 -32.19 23.72 -18.77
C ASN A 386 -32.84 25.11 -18.66
N GLY A 387 -32.71 25.78 -17.51
CA GLY A 387 -33.23 27.14 -17.35
C GLY A 387 -32.54 28.18 -18.24
N ARG A 388 -31.26 27.99 -18.60
CA ARG A 388 -30.56 28.83 -19.58
C ARG A 388 -31.04 28.51 -21.00
N ALA A 389 -31.16 27.23 -21.34
CA ALA A 389 -31.68 26.80 -22.66
C ALA A 389 -33.07 27.38 -22.94
N ASP A 390 -33.99 27.32 -21.99
CA ASP A 390 -35.34 27.88 -22.11
C ASP A 390 -35.31 29.41 -22.32
N ARG A 391 -34.44 30.12 -21.64
CA ARG A 391 -34.27 31.58 -21.82
C ARG A 391 -33.72 31.91 -23.20
N TYR A 392 -32.72 31.19 -23.69
CA TYR A 392 -32.18 31.39 -25.03
C TYR A 392 -33.20 31.03 -26.12
N GLN A 393 -33.99 29.99 -25.92
CA GLN A 393 -35.04 29.61 -26.85
C GLN A 393 -36.16 30.64 -26.90
N SER A 394 -36.58 31.18 -25.75
CA SER A 394 -37.56 32.24 -25.65
C SER A 394 -37.08 33.54 -26.29
N ALA A 395 -35.82 33.94 -26.04
CA ALA A 395 -35.22 35.11 -26.67
C ALA A 395 -35.12 34.95 -28.19
N ALA A 396 -34.68 33.76 -28.67
CA ALA A 396 -34.61 33.48 -30.10
C ALA A 396 -36.00 33.49 -30.76
N SER A 397 -37.04 33.02 -30.07
CA SER A 397 -38.43 33.08 -30.52
C SER A 397 -38.93 34.51 -30.65
N GLN A 398 -38.60 35.40 -29.73
CA GLN A 398 -38.95 36.83 -29.80
C GLN A 398 -38.25 37.51 -30.97
N ILE A 399 -36.95 37.31 -31.13
CA ILE A 399 -36.17 37.86 -32.25
C ILE A 399 -36.73 37.38 -33.58
N PHE A 400 -37.10 36.08 -33.67
CA PHE A 400 -37.73 35.54 -34.87
C PHE A 400 -39.06 36.21 -35.20
N ALA A 401 -39.91 36.41 -34.18
CA ALA A 401 -41.22 37.08 -34.36
C ALA A 401 -41.08 38.56 -34.76
N GLU A 402 -40.09 39.28 -34.22
CA GLU A 402 -39.78 40.66 -34.61
C GLU A 402 -39.23 40.76 -36.04
N ALA A 403 -38.33 39.84 -36.41
CA ALA A 403 -37.72 39.84 -37.74
C ALA A 403 -38.66 39.38 -38.86
N PHE A 404 -39.65 38.52 -38.55
CA PHE A 404 -40.57 37.94 -39.55
C PHE A 404 -42.04 38.03 -39.09
N PRO A 405 -42.61 39.22 -38.96
CA PRO A 405 -43.98 39.41 -38.45
C PRO A 405 -45.07 38.75 -39.31
N GLU A 406 -44.79 38.52 -40.58
CA GLU A 406 -45.74 37.92 -41.51
C GLU A 406 -45.86 36.38 -41.39
N ARG A 407 -44.92 35.72 -40.68
CA ARG A 407 -44.89 34.24 -40.59
C ARG A 407 -45.66 33.66 -39.40
N GLY A 408 -46.28 34.47 -38.57
CA GLY A 408 -47.14 34.04 -37.48
C GLY A 408 -46.37 33.38 -36.33
N THR A 409 -46.63 32.10 -36.04
CA THR A 409 -46.00 31.37 -34.91
C THR A 409 -44.56 31.00 -35.18
N PRO A 410 -43.64 31.27 -34.23
CA PRO A 410 -42.23 30.85 -34.30
C PRO A 410 -42.10 29.32 -34.43
N PRO A 411 -41.14 28.82 -35.21
CA PRO A 411 -40.92 27.39 -35.37
C PRO A 411 -40.38 26.77 -34.07
N ALA A 412 -40.49 25.46 -33.91
CA ALA A 412 -40.04 24.72 -32.75
C ALA A 412 -38.54 24.91 -32.44
N ASN A 413 -37.72 25.23 -33.43
CA ASN A 413 -36.30 25.57 -33.24
C ASN A 413 -36.00 26.92 -33.93
N PRO A 414 -36.27 28.03 -33.23
CA PRO A 414 -36.13 29.38 -33.77
C PRO A 414 -34.68 29.76 -34.10
N VAL A 415 -33.69 29.23 -33.37
CA VAL A 415 -32.28 29.49 -33.65
C VAL A 415 -31.83 28.93 -34.98
N THR A 416 -32.23 27.70 -35.29
CA THR A 416 -31.91 27.07 -36.57
C THR A 416 -32.63 27.77 -37.72
N ALA A 417 -33.89 28.17 -37.52
CA ALA A 417 -34.64 28.91 -38.51
C ALA A 417 -34.02 30.28 -38.80
N LEU A 418 -33.64 31.05 -37.80
CA LEU A 418 -32.91 32.32 -37.95
C LEU A 418 -31.60 32.15 -38.70
N ARG A 419 -30.84 31.09 -38.40
CA ARG A 419 -29.59 30.81 -39.11
C ARG A 419 -29.80 30.49 -40.59
N ASN A 420 -30.80 29.69 -40.89
CA ASN A 420 -31.13 29.35 -42.27
C ASN A 420 -31.60 30.57 -43.05
N GLU A 421 -32.42 31.45 -42.46
CA GLU A 421 -32.85 32.69 -43.11
C GLU A 421 -31.72 33.68 -43.32
N LEU A 422 -30.81 33.77 -42.35
CA LEU A 422 -29.61 34.60 -42.47
C LEU A 422 -28.71 34.10 -43.62
N SER A 423 -28.47 32.77 -43.69
CA SER A 423 -27.71 32.16 -44.78
C SER A 423 -28.36 32.42 -46.13
N ALA A 424 -29.67 32.22 -46.23
CA ALA A 424 -30.40 32.49 -47.48
C ALA A 424 -30.40 33.99 -47.87
N ALA A 425 -30.41 34.90 -46.90
CA ALA A 425 -30.26 36.33 -47.14
C ALA A 425 -28.85 36.69 -47.60
N GLN A 426 -27.83 36.07 -47.00
CA GLN A 426 -26.43 36.24 -47.40
C GLN A 426 -26.20 35.73 -48.83
N ASP A 427 -26.70 34.54 -49.16
CA ASP A 427 -26.59 33.96 -50.50
C ASP A 427 -27.28 34.87 -51.57
N ARG A 428 -28.45 35.47 -51.25
CA ARG A 428 -29.12 36.43 -52.11
C ARG A 428 -28.35 37.73 -52.29
N ALA A 429 -27.77 38.24 -51.17
CA ALA A 429 -26.97 39.46 -51.23
C ALA A 429 -25.66 39.25 -52.02
N GLU A 430 -25.05 38.07 -51.89
CA GLU A 430 -23.86 37.68 -52.65
C GLU A 430 -24.21 37.55 -54.17
N PHE A 431 -25.32 36.91 -54.49
CA PHE A 431 -25.81 36.81 -55.89
C PHE A 431 -26.07 38.19 -56.53
N LEU A 432 -26.61 39.13 -55.76
CA LEU A 432 -26.86 40.50 -56.20
C LEU A 432 -25.63 41.42 -56.17
N GLY A 433 -24.49 40.90 -55.75
CA GLY A 433 -23.23 41.68 -55.68
C GLY A 433 -23.23 42.80 -54.63
N ILE A 434 -24.12 42.72 -53.66
CA ILE A 434 -24.27 43.74 -52.59
C ILE A 434 -23.24 43.50 -51.48
N TYR A 435 -22.69 42.28 -51.40
CA TYR A 435 -21.65 41.94 -50.40
C TYR A 435 -20.26 42.08 -50.99
N SER A 436 -19.37 42.72 -50.26
CA SER A 436 -18.03 43.18 -50.64
C SER A 436 -17.20 42.19 -51.47
N GLY A 437 -16.86 42.59 -52.69
CA GLY A 437 -15.71 42.07 -53.39
C GLY A 437 -15.99 41.27 -54.69
N ASN A 438 -17.16 40.66 -54.89
CA ASN A 438 -17.47 39.97 -56.14
C ASN A 438 -18.33 40.85 -57.05
N ARG A 439 -17.90 41.03 -58.31
CA ARG A 439 -18.71 41.70 -59.35
C ARG A 439 -19.94 40.87 -59.66
N SER A 440 -21.10 41.49 -59.76
CA SER A 440 -22.32 40.76 -60.06
C SER A 440 -22.25 40.11 -61.47
N ALA A 441 -22.86 38.96 -61.61
CA ALA A 441 -22.93 38.26 -62.91
C ALA A 441 -23.37 39.18 -64.05
N LEU A 442 -24.30 40.12 -63.77
CA LEU A 442 -24.73 41.13 -64.73
C LEU A 442 -23.62 42.12 -65.13
N VAL A 443 -22.81 42.54 -64.19
CA VAL A 443 -21.68 43.43 -64.47
C VAL A 443 -20.64 42.68 -65.30
N LEU A 444 -20.32 41.44 -64.94
CA LEU A 444 -19.35 40.59 -65.66
C LEU A 444 -19.87 40.30 -67.08
N LEU A 445 -21.18 40.08 -67.30
CA LEU A 445 -21.75 39.90 -68.59
C LEU A 445 -21.70 41.20 -69.44
N ALA A 446 -21.96 42.36 -68.87
CA ALA A 446 -21.81 43.65 -69.55
C ALA A 446 -20.37 43.95 -69.92
N GLU A 447 -19.39 43.69 -68.98
CA GLU A 447 -17.96 43.84 -69.29
C GLU A 447 -17.49 42.86 -70.34
N LEU A 448 -17.94 41.60 -70.31
CA LEU A 448 -17.62 40.60 -71.32
C LEU A 448 -18.17 41.01 -72.69
N SER A 449 -19.44 41.51 -72.77
CA SER A 449 -20.05 41.99 -73.99
C SER A 449 -19.34 43.20 -74.60
N ASN A 450 -18.76 44.07 -73.72
CA ASN A 450 -18.01 45.23 -74.19
C ASN A 450 -16.55 44.88 -74.59
N ALA A 451 -16.01 43.79 -74.06
CA ALA A 451 -14.66 43.35 -74.38
C ALA A 451 -14.52 42.65 -75.70
N ILE A 452 -15.60 42.15 -76.25
CA ILE A 452 -15.64 41.44 -77.57
C ILE A 452 -15.79 42.47 -78.71
N PRO A 453 -14.81 42.58 -79.62
CA PRO A 453 -14.89 43.50 -80.74
C PRO A 453 -15.99 43.12 -81.68
N THR A 454 -16.67 44.14 -82.18
CA THR A 454 -17.85 43.95 -83.10
C THR A 454 -17.46 43.50 -84.50
N ASP A 455 -16.19 43.54 -84.85
CA ASP A 455 -15.59 43.08 -86.11
C ASP A 455 -15.23 41.60 -86.14
N LEU A 456 -15.36 40.93 -84.97
CA LEU A 456 -15.11 39.50 -84.82
C LEU A 456 -16.36 38.70 -85.10
N ASP A 457 -16.28 37.84 -86.12
CA ASP A 457 -17.39 36.96 -86.46
C ASP A 457 -17.41 35.72 -85.56
N VAL A 458 -17.91 35.95 -84.33
CA VAL A 458 -18.06 34.96 -83.28
C VAL A 458 -19.46 35.02 -82.72
N ARG A 459 -20.02 33.85 -82.40
CA ARG A 459 -21.30 33.71 -81.73
C ARG A 459 -21.13 32.95 -80.41
N ILE A 460 -21.47 33.60 -79.35
CA ILE A 460 -21.49 32.95 -78.02
C ILE A 460 -22.87 32.27 -77.92
N THR A 461 -22.84 30.95 -77.74
CA THR A 461 -24.06 30.09 -77.63
C THR A 461 -24.50 29.86 -76.20
N GLU A 462 -23.54 29.81 -75.30
CA GLU A 462 -23.80 29.65 -73.84
C GLU A 462 -22.80 30.40 -73.03
N VAL A 463 -23.22 31.02 -71.91
CA VAL A 463 -22.35 31.66 -70.88
C VAL A 463 -22.73 31.12 -69.56
N ASN A 464 -21.78 30.47 -68.90
CA ASN A 464 -21.95 29.97 -67.58
C ASN A 464 -20.97 30.71 -66.65
N ILE A 465 -21.49 31.46 -65.66
CA ILE A 465 -20.70 32.26 -64.74
C ILE A 465 -20.78 31.61 -63.35
N ASP A 466 -19.66 31.07 -62.91
CA ASP A 466 -19.47 30.50 -61.57
C ASP A 466 -18.62 31.44 -60.71
N ARG A 467 -18.46 31.19 -59.43
CA ARG A 467 -17.73 32.06 -58.47
C ARG A 467 -16.29 32.39 -58.88
N ASN A 468 -15.63 31.46 -59.52
CA ASN A 468 -14.20 31.58 -59.86
C ASN A 468 -13.88 31.35 -61.34
N LEU A 469 -14.91 31.13 -62.19
CA LEU A 469 -14.70 30.74 -63.55
C LEU A 469 -15.90 31.14 -64.41
N ILE A 470 -15.62 31.77 -65.55
CA ILE A 470 -16.61 31.95 -66.62
C ILE A 470 -16.32 30.94 -67.73
N ARG A 471 -17.32 30.19 -68.14
CA ARG A 471 -17.23 29.34 -69.35
C ARG A 471 -18.08 29.91 -70.44
N LEU A 472 -17.48 29.98 -71.61
CA LEU A 472 -18.14 30.42 -72.81
C LEU A 472 -18.13 29.28 -73.82
N ASP A 473 -19.27 28.97 -74.39
CA ASP A 473 -19.37 28.12 -75.58
C ASP A 473 -19.47 29.05 -76.78
N VAL A 474 -18.52 28.93 -77.71
CA VAL A 474 -18.38 29.87 -78.84
C VAL A 474 -18.27 29.14 -80.13
N ASP A 475 -19.05 29.65 -81.13
CA ASP A 475 -18.93 29.31 -82.54
C ASP A 475 -18.23 30.47 -83.29
N ALA A 476 -17.20 30.17 -84.07
CA ALA A 476 -16.44 31.15 -84.83
C ALA A 476 -16.27 30.73 -86.28
N ALA A 477 -16.06 31.68 -87.16
CA ALA A 477 -15.92 31.43 -88.58
C ALA A 477 -14.63 30.65 -88.97
N GLY A 478 -13.64 30.58 -88.09
CA GLY A 478 -12.42 29.81 -88.27
C GLY A 478 -11.46 29.92 -87.09
N TYR A 479 -10.35 29.21 -87.16
CA TYR A 479 -9.32 29.17 -86.06
C TYR A 479 -8.75 30.55 -85.76
N GLU A 480 -8.59 31.44 -86.76
CA GLU A 480 -8.02 32.80 -86.56
C GLU A 480 -8.95 33.66 -85.70
N ALA A 481 -10.27 33.51 -85.84
CA ALA A 481 -11.27 34.21 -85.02
C ALA A 481 -11.24 33.68 -83.54
N ALA A 482 -11.00 32.37 -83.37
CA ALA A 482 -10.89 31.76 -82.06
C ALA A 482 -9.67 32.25 -81.29
N ASP A 483 -8.46 32.29 -81.93
CA ASP A 483 -7.23 32.78 -81.33
C ASP A 483 -7.34 34.27 -81.01
N ARG A 484 -7.94 35.05 -81.88
CA ARG A 484 -8.12 36.48 -81.67
C ARG A 484 -9.10 36.79 -80.52
N LEU A 485 -10.16 36.03 -80.38
CA LEU A 485 -11.09 36.14 -79.22
C LEU A 485 -10.41 35.89 -77.94
N THR A 486 -9.65 34.80 -77.85
CA THR A 486 -8.92 34.46 -76.62
C THR A 486 -7.81 35.47 -76.26
N SER A 487 -7.09 35.97 -77.23
CA SER A 487 -6.09 37.02 -77.02
C SER A 487 -6.74 38.31 -76.51
N VAL A 488 -7.81 38.77 -77.10
CA VAL A 488 -8.54 40.00 -76.70
C VAL A 488 -9.07 39.85 -75.27
N LEU A 489 -9.64 38.70 -74.94
CA LEU A 489 -10.17 38.45 -73.60
C LEU A 489 -9.04 38.38 -72.60
N SER A 490 -7.93 37.69 -72.91
CA SER A 490 -6.79 37.56 -71.96
C SER A 490 -6.07 38.87 -71.68
N GLU A 491 -6.15 39.87 -72.58
CA GLU A 491 -5.58 41.20 -72.38
C GLU A 491 -6.54 42.18 -71.69
N THR A 492 -7.77 41.77 -71.44
CA THR A 492 -8.81 42.64 -70.86
C THR A 492 -9.09 42.26 -69.38
N THR A 493 -8.84 43.17 -68.46
CA THR A 493 -9.23 43.00 -67.07
C THR A 493 -10.79 43.08 -66.96
N PRO A 494 -11.48 42.14 -66.33
CA PRO A 494 -11.02 41.08 -65.40
C PRO A 494 -10.87 39.68 -66.03
N PHE A 495 -10.73 39.56 -67.33
CA PHE A 495 -10.76 38.30 -68.08
C PHE A 495 -9.34 37.74 -68.35
N GLU A 496 -8.35 38.26 -67.63
CA GLU A 496 -6.95 37.81 -67.71
C GLU A 496 -6.85 36.28 -67.48
N GLY A 497 -6.17 35.58 -68.39
CA GLY A 497 -6.01 34.13 -68.32
C GLY A 497 -7.12 33.36 -69.06
N ALA A 498 -7.89 34.02 -69.92
CA ALA A 498 -8.80 33.34 -70.81
C ALA A 498 -8.06 32.36 -71.73
N GLU A 499 -8.47 31.11 -71.73
CA GLU A 499 -7.84 30.05 -72.51
C GLU A 499 -8.89 29.14 -73.15
N VAL A 500 -8.53 28.54 -74.30
CA VAL A 500 -9.41 27.57 -74.98
C VAL A 500 -9.40 26.25 -74.19
N ALA A 501 -10.52 25.81 -73.70
CA ALA A 501 -10.67 24.58 -72.97
C ALA A 501 -11.04 23.41 -73.86
N GLY A 502 -10.18 22.41 -73.97
CA GLY A 502 -10.41 21.21 -74.73
C GLY A 502 -10.11 21.28 -76.24
N SER A 503 -10.74 20.44 -77.07
CA SER A 503 -10.44 20.37 -78.50
C SER A 503 -11.45 21.20 -79.34
N ILE A 504 -10.91 21.99 -80.25
CA ILE A 504 -11.70 22.77 -81.21
C ILE A 504 -12.36 21.78 -82.20
N LYS A 505 -13.67 21.84 -82.31
CA LYS A 505 -14.44 21.01 -83.26
C LYS A 505 -14.69 21.81 -84.51
N THR A 506 -14.34 21.23 -85.65
CA THR A 506 -14.61 21.89 -86.98
C THR A 506 -15.87 21.33 -87.63
N ASP A 507 -16.78 22.18 -88.04
CA ASP A 507 -17.91 21.81 -88.87
C ASP A 507 -17.43 21.69 -90.31
N ARG A 508 -17.44 20.45 -90.81
CA ARG A 508 -16.97 20.14 -92.19
C ARG A 508 -17.86 20.74 -93.32
N LYS A 509 -19.06 21.22 -92.97
CA LYS A 509 -19.98 21.78 -93.99
C LYS A 509 -19.83 23.30 -94.14
N THR A 510 -19.54 24.00 -93.04
CA THR A 510 -19.49 25.49 -93.04
C THR A 510 -18.11 26.03 -92.90
N GLY A 511 -17.12 25.20 -92.55
CA GLY A 511 -15.75 25.62 -92.26
C GLY A 511 -15.57 26.33 -90.88
N GLY A 512 -16.68 26.52 -90.15
CA GLY A 512 -16.69 27.14 -88.81
C GLY A 512 -16.12 26.22 -87.68
N VAL A 513 -15.73 26.78 -86.60
CA VAL A 513 -15.16 26.09 -85.45
C VAL A 513 -15.99 26.39 -84.19
N SER A 514 -16.24 25.34 -83.38
CA SER A 514 -16.88 25.47 -82.06
C SER A 514 -15.88 25.08 -80.98
N PHE A 515 -15.78 25.87 -79.96
CA PHE A 515 -14.86 25.68 -78.87
C PHE A 515 -15.33 26.30 -77.54
N ASN A 516 -14.75 25.88 -76.43
CA ASN A 516 -15.09 26.41 -75.14
C ASN A 516 -13.95 27.30 -74.67
N VAL A 517 -14.26 28.44 -74.07
CA VAL A 517 -13.24 29.33 -73.39
C VAL A 517 -13.51 29.35 -71.91
N ASN A 518 -12.50 29.01 -71.16
CA ASN A 518 -12.47 29.16 -69.72
C ASN A 518 -11.75 30.45 -69.32
N ILE A 519 -12.41 31.26 -68.50
CA ILE A 519 -11.84 32.53 -68.01
C ILE A 519 -11.81 32.46 -66.50
N PRO A 520 -10.64 32.27 -65.88
CA PRO A 520 -10.53 32.28 -64.44
C PRO A 520 -10.80 33.69 -63.91
N LEU A 521 -11.69 33.82 -62.95
CA LEU A 521 -11.92 35.06 -62.23
C LEU A 521 -10.99 35.10 -61.03
N ALA A 522 -10.02 35.99 -61.03
CA ALA A 522 -9.19 36.21 -59.84
C ALA A 522 -10.07 36.70 -58.68
N PRO A 523 -9.94 36.16 -57.46
CA PRO A 523 -10.61 36.72 -56.29
C PRO A 523 -10.21 38.20 -56.17
N ALA A 524 -11.18 39.12 -56.19
CA ALA A 524 -10.92 40.53 -56.03
C ALA A 524 -10.17 40.81 -54.72
N GLY A 525 -8.93 41.17 -54.88
CA GLY A 525 -7.96 41.70 -53.93
C GLY A 525 -8.23 41.48 -52.44
N GLY A 526 -7.47 40.61 -51.86
CA GLY A 526 -7.26 40.60 -50.42
C GLY A 526 -5.80 40.97 -50.16
N GLU A 527 -5.48 42.18 -49.88
CA GLU A 527 -4.40 42.51 -49.02
C GLU A 527 -4.91 42.64 -47.60
N VAL A 528 -4.16 41.88 -46.70
CA VAL A 528 -4.06 41.91 -45.24
C VAL A 528 -5.16 41.16 -44.50
#